data_8c19f7fbe9602efdd55a9deecdd497ad
#
_entry.id   8c19f7fbe9602efdd55a9deecdd497ad
#
_cell.length_a   1.000
_cell.length_b   1.000
_cell.length_c   1.000
_cell.angle_alpha   90.00
_cell.angle_beta   90.00
_cell.angle_gamma   90.00
#
_symmetry.space_group_name_H-M   'P 1'
#
loop_
_entity.id
_entity.type
_entity.pdbx_description
1 polymer ?
#
loop_
_entity_poly.entity_id
_entity_poly.type
_entity_poly.pdbx_seq_one_letter_code
_entity_poly.pdbx_strand_id
1 'polypeptide(L)'
;MAEKRGRPPKSAEPKNTKQTLIDTTIALIRKYGADSITVRNVCEEAGLSIGTFYHHFQNKDDLLMYFVRETSFDSFELKTPLSDIAGRVFELYMHLIDRYLELGEEFMKSFYTTGNKALSAYMGQENGRFAEGTVMARCERELLDAQRHGYLKKEADAHLMSMDICSIVKGCVFEWALDDGQMDIADALHWIISSYLNNMR
;
A
#
# COMPACT_ATOMS: atom_id res chain seq x y z
N MET A 1 -9.69 -19.42 -57.63
CA MET A 1 -10.33 -19.63 -56.30
C MET A 1 -9.31 -19.24 -55.21
N ALA A 2 -9.51 -18.13 -54.49
CA ALA A 2 -8.59 -17.67 -53.46
C ALA A 2 -9.07 -18.22 -52.12
N GLU A 3 -8.23 -19.03 -51.47
CA GLU A 3 -8.46 -19.58 -50.14
C GLU A 3 -8.46 -18.43 -49.08
N LYS A 4 -9.59 -18.26 -48.41
CA LYS A 4 -9.69 -17.39 -47.22
C LYS A 4 -8.87 -18.02 -46.08
N ARG A 5 -7.69 -17.43 -45.79
CA ARG A 5 -6.96 -17.75 -44.57
C ARG A 5 -7.83 -17.36 -43.36
N GLY A 6 -8.32 -18.37 -42.66
CA GLY A 6 -9.04 -18.21 -41.42
C GLY A 6 -8.17 -17.55 -40.36
N ARG A 7 -8.78 -16.66 -39.57
CA ARG A 7 -8.18 -16.03 -38.38
C ARG A 7 -7.71 -17.16 -37.44
N PRO A 8 -6.43 -17.16 -36.96
CA PRO A 8 -5.98 -18.19 -36.04
C PRO A 8 -6.89 -18.21 -34.81
N PRO A 9 -7.14 -19.40 -34.22
CA PRO A 9 -7.97 -19.49 -33.02
C PRO A 9 -7.38 -18.62 -31.93
N LYS A 10 -8.23 -17.81 -31.23
CA LYS A 10 -7.87 -17.16 -29.99
C LYS A 10 -7.29 -18.21 -29.06
N SER A 11 -5.96 -18.19 -28.86
CA SER A 11 -5.34 -18.96 -27.79
C SER A 11 -6.09 -18.61 -26.51
N ALA A 12 -6.50 -19.62 -25.76
CA ALA A 12 -7.16 -19.43 -24.47
C ALA A 12 -6.34 -18.42 -23.67
N GLU A 13 -6.96 -17.29 -23.31
CA GLU A 13 -6.32 -16.34 -22.42
C GLU A 13 -5.92 -17.10 -21.14
N PRO A 14 -4.67 -17.01 -20.70
CA PRO A 14 -4.26 -17.69 -19.47
C PRO A 14 -5.19 -17.21 -18.35
N LYS A 15 -5.72 -18.14 -17.58
CA LYS A 15 -6.76 -17.95 -16.55
C LYS A 15 -6.45 -16.86 -15.49
N ASN A 16 -5.30 -16.20 -15.57
CA ASN A 16 -4.92 -15.12 -14.65
C ASN A 16 -3.94 -14.10 -15.25
N THR A 17 -4.29 -13.51 -16.39
CA THR A 17 -3.48 -12.49 -17.08
C THR A 17 -3.14 -11.31 -16.16
N LYS A 18 -4.09 -10.91 -15.30
CA LYS A 18 -3.89 -9.86 -14.29
C LYS A 18 -2.79 -10.26 -13.31
N GLN A 19 -2.83 -11.48 -12.78
CA GLN A 19 -1.81 -11.98 -11.86
C GLN A 19 -0.43 -12.09 -12.53
N THR A 20 -0.38 -12.52 -13.78
CA THR A 20 0.88 -12.57 -14.55
C THR A 20 1.52 -11.19 -14.68
N LEU A 21 0.73 -10.14 -14.96
CA LEU A 21 1.22 -8.75 -14.99
C LEU A 21 1.77 -8.32 -13.62
N ILE A 22 1.08 -8.68 -12.54
CA ILE A 22 1.47 -8.37 -11.17
C ILE A 22 2.78 -9.05 -10.81
N ASP A 23 2.87 -10.38 -10.98
CA ASP A 23 4.05 -11.18 -10.62
C ASP A 23 5.28 -10.75 -11.43
N THR A 24 5.08 -10.47 -12.73
CA THR A 24 6.14 -9.95 -13.60
C THR A 24 6.63 -8.59 -13.11
N THR A 25 5.71 -7.71 -12.71
CA THR A 25 6.09 -6.39 -12.19
C THR A 25 6.89 -6.50 -10.91
N ILE A 26 6.50 -7.37 -9.97
CA ILE A 26 7.27 -7.65 -8.75
C ILE A 26 8.69 -8.11 -9.10
N ALA A 27 8.81 -9.06 -10.02
CA ALA A 27 10.11 -9.59 -10.43
C ALA A 27 11.01 -8.49 -11.05
N LEU A 28 10.43 -7.62 -11.89
CA LEU A 28 11.14 -6.50 -12.50
C LEU A 28 11.57 -5.46 -11.47
N ILE A 29 10.69 -5.10 -10.51
CA ILE A 29 11.01 -4.15 -9.42
C ILE A 29 12.19 -4.68 -8.59
N ARG A 30 12.15 -5.95 -8.19
CA ARG A 30 13.24 -6.58 -7.42
C ARG A 30 14.57 -6.62 -8.16
N LYS A 31 14.53 -6.71 -9.49
CA LYS A 31 15.74 -6.86 -10.33
C LYS A 31 16.33 -5.53 -10.78
N TYR A 32 15.49 -4.56 -11.07
CA TYR A 32 15.90 -3.34 -11.76
C TYR A 32 15.44 -2.04 -11.07
N GLY A 33 14.72 -2.15 -9.94
CA GLY A 33 14.10 -1.02 -9.25
C GLY A 33 12.77 -0.56 -9.90
N ALA A 34 11.96 0.14 -9.12
CA ALA A 34 10.63 0.59 -9.54
C ALA A 34 10.66 1.64 -10.66
N ASP A 35 11.70 2.45 -10.75
CA ASP A 35 11.86 3.47 -11.79
C ASP A 35 12.01 2.87 -13.19
N SER A 36 12.49 1.63 -13.26
CA SER A 36 12.62 0.89 -14.53
C SER A 36 11.27 0.43 -15.07
N ILE A 37 10.19 0.45 -14.27
CA ILE A 37 8.89 -0.10 -14.64
C ILE A 37 8.19 0.81 -15.66
N THR A 38 7.90 0.24 -16.82
CA THR A 38 7.06 0.83 -17.85
C THR A 38 6.01 -0.19 -18.30
N VAL A 39 4.87 0.28 -18.79
CA VAL A 39 3.84 -0.61 -19.35
C VAL A 39 4.43 -1.52 -20.41
N ARG A 40 5.37 -1.00 -21.20
CA ARG A 40 6.00 -1.73 -22.30
C ARG A 40 6.87 -2.89 -21.79
N ASN A 41 7.81 -2.63 -20.86
CA ASN A 41 8.71 -3.69 -20.40
C ASN A 41 7.97 -4.76 -19.55
N VAL A 42 6.93 -4.35 -18.79
CA VAL A 42 6.08 -5.31 -18.09
C VAL A 42 5.37 -6.24 -19.09
N CYS A 43 4.80 -5.68 -20.17
CA CYS A 43 4.13 -6.48 -21.19
C CYS A 43 5.09 -7.39 -21.97
N GLU A 44 6.29 -6.88 -22.32
CA GLU A 44 7.31 -7.64 -23.02
C GLU A 44 7.79 -8.83 -22.17
N GLU A 45 8.10 -8.63 -20.90
CA GLU A 45 8.55 -9.68 -19.98
C GLU A 45 7.43 -10.67 -19.65
N ALA A 46 6.18 -10.21 -19.51
CA ALA A 46 5.01 -11.06 -19.28
C ALA A 46 4.56 -11.85 -20.52
N GLY A 47 5.10 -11.54 -21.72
CA GLY A 47 4.64 -12.12 -22.98
C GLY A 47 3.22 -11.72 -23.36
N LEU A 48 2.77 -10.53 -22.93
CA LEU A 48 1.41 -10.03 -23.10
C LEU A 48 1.37 -8.78 -23.98
N SER A 49 0.21 -8.53 -24.59
CA SER A 49 0.03 -7.31 -25.38
C SER A 49 -0.22 -6.09 -24.49
N ILE A 50 0.17 -4.90 -24.97
CA ILE A 50 -0.15 -3.62 -24.32
C ILE A 50 -1.68 -3.45 -24.18
N GLY A 51 -2.47 -3.94 -25.13
CA GLY A 51 -3.93 -3.94 -25.03
C GLY A 51 -4.44 -4.78 -23.86
N THR A 52 -3.77 -5.90 -23.59
CA THR A 52 -4.08 -6.75 -22.42
C THR A 52 -3.80 -6.03 -21.10
N PHE A 53 -2.70 -5.27 -21.05
CA PHE A 53 -2.40 -4.44 -19.88
C PHE A 53 -3.54 -3.44 -19.59
N TYR A 54 -3.92 -2.65 -20.60
CA TYR A 54 -4.96 -1.63 -20.44
C TYR A 54 -6.38 -2.19 -20.23
N HIS A 55 -6.57 -3.48 -20.45
CA HIS A 55 -7.80 -4.17 -20.04
C HIS A 55 -7.89 -4.33 -18.50
N HIS A 56 -6.75 -4.44 -17.82
CA HIS A 56 -6.67 -4.69 -16.38
C HIS A 56 -6.29 -3.46 -15.54
N PHE A 57 -5.46 -2.57 -16.09
CA PHE A 57 -4.90 -1.40 -15.40
C PHE A 57 -4.95 -0.16 -16.29
N GLN A 58 -5.29 0.99 -15.72
CA GLN A 58 -5.37 2.26 -16.46
C GLN A 58 -3.99 2.80 -16.84
N ASN A 59 -3.00 2.59 -15.99
CA ASN A 59 -1.63 3.05 -16.16
C ASN A 59 -0.68 2.28 -15.22
N LYS A 60 0.62 2.63 -15.24
CA LYS A 60 1.65 2.05 -14.38
C LYS A 60 1.31 2.24 -12.89
N ASP A 61 0.84 3.41 -12.51
CA ASP A 61 0.56 3.73 -11.10
C ASP A 61 -0.63 2.92 -10.57
N ASP A 62 -1.63 2.65 -11.41
CA ASP A 62 -2.77 1.79 -11.05
C ASP A 62 -2.32 0.33 -10.81
N LEU A 63 -1.39 -0.17 -11.61
CA LEU A 63 -0.76 -1.47 -11.38
C LEU A 63 0.02 -1.47 -10.05
N LEU A 64 0.83 -0.45 -9.78
CA LEU A 64 1.58 -0.33 -8.53
C LEU A 64 0.65 -0.19 -7.32
N MET A 65 -0.44 0.57 -7.46
CA MET A 65 -1.46 0.69 -6.41
C MET A 65 -2.21 -0.61 -6.13
N TYR A 66 -2.22 -1.54 -7.08
CA TYR A 66 -2.83 -2.85 -6.84
C TYR A 66 -2.17 -3.57 -5.65
N PHE A 67 -0.84 -3.48 -5.50
CA PHE A 67 -0.12 -4.07 -4.36
C PHE A 67 -0.55 -3.48 -3.02
N VAL A 68 -0.86 -2.20 -3.00
CA VAL A 68 -1.34 -1.51 -1.79
C VAL A 68 -2.77 -1.93 -1.45
N ARG A 69 -3.63 -2.03 -2.47
CA ARG A 69 -5.06 -2.33 -2.30
C ARG A 69 -5.35 -3.80 -1.98
N GLU A 70 -4.49 -4.73 -2.43
CA GLU A 70 -4.63 -6.16 -2.12
C GLU A 70 -4.38 -6.48 -0.64
N THR A 71 -3.73 -5.58 0.09
CA THR A 71 -3.57 -5.69 1.53
C THR A 71 -4.82 -5.14 2.22
N SER A 72 -5.81 -6.01 2.44
CA SER A 72 -6.95 -5.65 3.26
C SER A 72 -6.57 -5.70 4.74
N PHE A 73 -6.64 -4.55 5.40
CA PHE A 73 -6.37 -4.44 6.83
C PHE A 73 -7.55 -4.93 7.70
N ASP A 74 -8.70 -5.21 7.11
CA ASP A 74 -9.87 -5.70 7.84
C ASP A 74 -9.66 -7.12 8.40
N SER A 75 -8.96 -7.97 7.65
CA SER A 75 -8.67 -9.35 8.02
C SER A 75 -7.34 -9.54 8.75
N PHE A 76 -6.54 -8.48 8.92
CA PHE A 76 -5.27 -8.57 9.62
C PHE A 76 -5.48 -8.78 11.13
N GLU A 77 -4.96 -9.89 11.65
CA GLU A 77 -5.05 -10.22 13.06
C GLU A 77 -3.90 -9.55 13.84
N LEU A 78 -4.27 -8.53 14.61
CA LEU A 78 -3.36 -7.84 15.51
C LEU A 78 -3.08 -8.71 16.75
N LYS A 79 -1.81 -8.91 17.07
CA LYS A 79 -1.33 -9.69 18.22
C LYS A 79 -1.22 -8.84 19.49
N THR A 80 -0.91 -7.57 19.31
CA THR A 80 -0.78 -6.62 20.43
C THR A 80 -2.14 -6.38 21.08
N PRO A 81 -2.26 -6.46 22.42
CA PRO A 81 -3.53 -6.27 23.11
C PRO A 81 -4.06 -4.83 22.96
N LEU A 82 -5.37 -4.65 23.03
CA LEU A 82 -6.02 -3.35 22.90
C LEU A 82 -5.60 -2.35 24.00
N SER A 83 -5.21 -2.86 25.19
CA SER A 83 -4.68 -2.02 26.29
C SER A 83 -3.35 -1.36 25.95
N ASP A 84 -2.59 -1.92 25.02
CA ASP A 84 -1.41 -1.29 24.43
C ASP A 84 -1.74 -0.75 23.05
N ILE A 85 -2.54 0.30 23.01
CA ILE A 85 -3.00 0.89 21.74
C ILE A 85 -1.85 1.43 20.89
N ALA A 86 -0.77 1.93 21.51
CA ALA A 86 0.39 2.42 20.78
C ALA A 86 1.13 1.30 20.06
N GLY A 87 1.41 0.20 20.77
CA GLY A 87 1.99 -1.00 20.16
C GLY A 87 1.08 -1.60 19.09
N ARG A 88 -0.23 -1.56 19.29
CA ARG A 88 -1.22 -2.07 18.32
C ARG A 88 -1.26 -1.26 17.02
N VAL A 89 -1.22 0.06 17.13
CA VAL A 89 -1.14 0.95 15.96
C VAL A 89 0.21 0.81 15.27
N PHE A 90 1.31 0.69 16.03
CA PHE A 90 2.62 0.40 15.48
C PHE A 90 2.63 -0.92 14.68
N GLU A 91 2.11 -2.00 15.25
CA GLU A 91 1.99 -3.31 14.57
C GLU A 91 1.23 -3.20 13.25
N LEU A 92 0.14 -2.42 13.23
CA LEU A 92 -0.68 -2.20 12.05
C LEU A 92 0.10 -1.49 10.91
N TYR A 93 0.84 -0.43 11.24
CA TYR A 93 1.61 0.31 10.26
C TYR A 93 2.89 -0.39 9.83
N MET A 94 3.53 -1.15 10.74
CA MET A 94 4.66 -2.00 10.36
C MET A 94 4.25 -3.09 9.38
N HIS A 95 3.07 -3.69 9.55
CA HIS A 95 2.55 -4.63 8.56
C HIS A 95 2.43 -4.00 7.15
N LEU A 96 2.00 -2.74 7.05
CA LEU A 96 1.99 -2.01 5.78
C LEU A 96 3.40 -1.80 5.22
N ILE A 97 4.34 -1.35 6.07
CA ILE A 97 5.71 -1.05 5.66
C ILE A 97 6.44 -2.32 5.24
N ASP A 98 6.32 -3.40 5.99
CA ASP A 98 6.93 -4.69 5.67
C ASP A 98 6.47 -5.20 4.30
N ARG A 99 5.18 -5.04 3.96
CA ARG A 99 4.66 -5.38 2.63
C ARG A 99 5.30 -4.54 1.51
N TYR A 100 5.61 -3.27 1.77
CA TYR A 100 6.31 -2.44 0.78
C TYR A 100 7.78 -2.80 0.68
N LEU A 101 8.44 -3.09 1.80
CA LEU A 101 9.85 -3.51 1.81
C LEU A 101 10.05 -4.86 1.10
N GLU A 102 9.06 -5.76 1.10
CA GLU A 102 9.09 -6.98 0.28
C GLU A 102 9.21 -6.69 -1.23
N LEU A 103 8.71 -5.54 -1.69
CA LEU A 103 8.83 -5.08 -3.08
C LEU A 103 10.17 -4.38 -3.36
N GLY A 104 10.95 -4.10 -2.32
CA GLY A 104 12.25 -3.47 -2.37
C GLY A 104 12.23 -1.99 -2.00
N GLU A 105 13.37 -1.51 -1.53
CA GLU A 105 13.54 -0.12 -1.08
C GLU A 105 13.25 0.89 -2.19
N GLU A 106 13.72 0.64 -3.40
CA GLU A 106 13.50 1.51 -4.55
C GLU A 106 12.00 1.62 -4.91
N PHE A 107 11.23 0.55 -4.70
CA PHE A 107 9.77 0.62 -4.82
C PHE A 107 9.21 1.61 -3.81
N MET A 108 9.59 1.50 -2.54
CA MET A 108 9.09 2.36 -1.48
C MET A 108 9.46 3.83 -1.71
N LYS A 109 10.71 4.11 -2.14
CA LYS A 109 11.18 5.46 -2.49
C LYS A 109 10.37 6.07 -3.66
N SER A 110 10.13 5.30 -4.71
CA SER A 110 9.39 5.79 -5.89
C SER A 110 7.88 5.87 -5.66
N PHE A 111 7.35 5.04 -4.76
CA PHE A 111 5.93 4.98 -4.47
C PHE A 111 5.43 6.21 -3.70
N TYR A 112 6.18 6.68 -2.70
CA TYR A 112 5.85 7.85 -1.88
C TYR A 112 6.27 9.17 -2.55
N THR A 113 5.88 9.37 -3.80
CA THR A 113 6.14 10.61 -4.53
C THR A 113 4.87 11.42 -4.73
N THR A 114 5.02 12.75 -4.79
CA THR A 114 3.90 13.68 -5.04
C THR A 114 3.28 13.50 -6.43
N GLY A 115 3.99 12.85 -7.36
CA GLY A 115 3.51 12.52 -8.69
C GLY A 115 2.58 11.31 -8.75
N ASN A 116 2.54 10.47 -7.71
CA ASN A 116 1.69 9.28 -7.66
C ASN A 116 0.24 9.66 -7.32
N LYS A 117 -0.55 9.98 -8.36
CA LYS A 117 -1.96 10.36 -8.20
C LYS A 117 -2.83 9.22 -7.66
N ALA A 118 -2.48 7.98 -7.95
CA ALA A 118 -3.22 6.82 -7.46
C ALA A 118 -3.02 6.65 -5.95
N LEU A 119 -1.82 6.90 -5.42
CA LEU A 119 -1.55 6.96 -3.99
C LEU A 119 -2.34 8.10 -3.33
N SER A 120 -2.31 9.29 -3.94
CA SER A 120 -3.06 10.45 -3.44
C SER A 120 -4.56 10.16 -3.33
N ALA A 121 -5.14 9.49 -4.33
CA ALA A 121 -6.54 9.09 -4.32
C ALA A 121 -6.84 8.01 -3.25
N TYR A 122 -5.94 7.03 -3.10
CA TYR A 122 -6.09 5.96 -2.08
C TYR A 122 -6.00 6.49 -0.65
N MET A 123 -5.09 7.44 -0.40
CA MET A 123 -4.90 8.07 0.90
C MET A 123 -5.92 9.18 1.17
N GLY A 124 -6.78 9.47 0.21
CA GLY A 124 -7.84 10.45 0.32
C GLY A 124 -9.03 9.95 1.13
N GLN A 125 -9.95 10.87 1.34
CA GLN A 125 -11.23 10.58 2.00
C GLN A 125 -12.36 10.73 0.99
N GLU A 126 -13.34 9.85 1.08
CA GLU A 126 -14.60 9.99 0.37
C GLU A 126 -15.68 10.41 1.38
N ASN A 127 -16.28 11.58 1.16
CA ASN A 127 -17.30 12.14 2.07
C ASN A 127 -16.87 12.21 3.55
N GLY A 128 -15.61 12.55 3.80
CA GLY A 128 -15.04 12.66 5.15
C GLY A 128 -14.82 11.32 5.85
N ARG A 129 -14.71 10.21 5.10
CA ARG A 129 -14.44 8.87 5.62
C ARG A 129 -13.28 8.24 4.89
N PHE A 130 -12.52 7.43 5.58
CA PHE A 130 -11.50 6.58 4.94
C PHE A 130 -12.18 5.43 4.16
N ALA A 131 -11.58 5.06 3.02
CA ALA A 131 -12.03 3.90 2.28
C ALA A 131 -11.88 2.62 3.13
N GLU A 132 -12.86 1.73 3.06
CA GLU A 132 -12.84 0.44 3.76
C GLU A 132 -11.62 -0.40 3.35
N GLY A 133 -11.12 -1.22 4.26
CA GLY A 133 -9.95 -2.06 4.03
C GLY A 133 -8.60 -1.32 4.08
N THR A 134 -8.60 0.02 4.19
CA THR A 134 -7.35 0.79 4.31
C THR A 134 -6.77 0.74 5.73
N VAL A 135 -5.46 0.97 5.84
CA VAL A 135 -4.78 1.07 7.14
C VAL A 135 -5.37 2.19 7.99
N MET A 136 -5.77 3.30 7.39
CA MET A 136 -6.35 4.44 8.10
C MET A 136 -7.73 4.11 8.68
N ALA A 137 -8.61 3.46 7.89
CA ALA A 137 -9.91 3.02 8.38
C ALA A 137 -9.76 1.99 9.53
N ARG A 138 -8.79 1.09 9.41
CA ARG A 138 -8.49 0.13 10.48
C ARG A 138 -7.93 0.83 11.72
N CYS A 139 -7.00 1.76 11.57
CA CYS A 139 -6.44 2.55 12.68
C CYS A 139 -7.54 3.30 13.43
N GLU A 140 -8.42 4.01 12.72
CA GLU A 140 -9.57 4.69 13.33
C GLU A 140 -10.44 3.74 14.17
N ARG A 141 -10.76 2.54 13.67
CA ARG A 141 -11.52 1.54 14.42
C ARG A 141 -10.82 1.10 15.71
N GLU A 142 -9.50 0.85 15.64
CA GLU A 142 -8.73 0.47 16.82
C GLU A 142 -8.70 1.59 17.87
N LEU A 143 -8.58 2.86 17.45
CA LEU A 143 -8.64 4.02 18.34
C LEU A 143 -10.02 4.17 18.99
N LEU A 144 -11.10 4.00 18.22
CA LEU A 144 -12.48 4.03 18.75
C LEU A 144 -12.71 2.88 19.74
N ASP A 145 -12.17 1.68 19.47
CA ASP A 145 -12.25 0.56 20.39
C ASP A 145 -11.50 0.85 21.69
N ALA A 146 -10.31 1.42 21.60
CA ALA A 146 -9.53 1.83 22.78
C ALA A 146 -10.26 2.88 23.63
N GLN A 147 -10.95 3.84 23.01
CA GLN A 147 -11.79 4.82 23.70
C GLN A 147 -12.98 4.16 24.41
N ARG A 148 -13.64 3.21 23.76
CA ARG A 148 -14.76 2.46 24.37
C ARG A 148 -14.34 1.69 25.61
N HIS A 149 -13.10 1.19 25.64
CA HIS A 149 -12.55 0.47 26.79
C HIS A 149 -11.80 1.33 27.80
N GLY A 150 -11.74 2.68 27.58
CA GLY A 150 -11.10 3.61 28.51
C GLY A 150 -9.57 3.66 28.45
N TYR A 151 -8.98 3.15 27.37
CA TYR A 151 -7.52 3.22 27.14
C TYR A 151 -7.08 4.52 26.47
N LEU A 152 -8.02 5.26 25.89
CA LEU A 152 -7.81 6.60 25.31
C LEU A 152 -8.92 7.56 25.80
N LYS A 153 -8.61 8.86 25.83
CA LYS A 153 -9.59 9.92 26.14
C LYS A 153 -10.75 9.88 25.13
N LYS A 154 -11.98 9.93 25.63
CA LYS A 154 -13.18 9.90 24.80
C LYS A 154 -13.37 11.18 23.98
N GLU A 155 -12.81 12.28 24.43
CA GLU A 155 -12.89 13.59 23.79
C GLU A 155 -11.94 13.73 22.61
N ALA A 156 -10.96 12.83 22.47
CA ALA A 156 -10.05 12.84 21.33
C ALA A 156 -10.77 12.37 20.07
N ASP A 157 -10.57 13.09 18.98
CA ASP A 157 -11.15 12.72 17.68
C ASP A 157 -10.34 11.59 17.03
N ALA A 158 -10.87 10.37 17.06
CA ALA A 158 -10.22 9.17 16.53
C ALA A 158 -9.96 9.27 15.02
N HIS A 159 -10.83 9.96 14.27
CA HIS A 159 -10.64 10.20 12.84
C HIS A 159 -9.44 11.09 12.59
N LEU A 160 -9.37 12.22 13.28
CA LEU A 160 -8.23 13.15 13.19
C LEU A 160 -6.94 12.49 13.67
N MET A 161 -6.99 11.72 14.76
CA MET A 161 -5.82 10.96 15.24
C MET A 161 -5.31 9.97 14.19
N SER A 162 -6.20 9.26 13.49
CA SER A 162 -5.79 8.36 12.41
C SER A 162 -5.14 9.10 11.24
N MET A 163 -5.62 10.30 10.90
CA MET A 163 -4.98 11.19 9.91
C MET A 163 -3.59 11.63 10.34
N ASP A 164 -3.45 12.05 11.59
CA ASP A 164 -2.18 12.51 12.16
C ASP A 164 -1.15 11.39 12.16
N ILE A 165 -1.54 10.18 12.63
CA ILE A 165 -0.68 9.00 12.63
C ILE A 165 -0.24 8.65 11.20
N CYS A 166 -1.16 8.66 10.23
CA CYS A 166 -0.80 8.42 8.83
C CYS A 166 0.19 9.47 8.29
N SER A 167 0.05 10.73 8.72
CA SER A 167 0.98 11.80 8.33
C SER A 167 2.35 11.63 8.98
N ILE A 168 2.40 11.22 10.25
CA ILE A 168 3.62 10.85 10.96
C ILE A 168 4.35 9.71 10.25
N VAL A 169 3.63 8.63 9.92
CA VAL A 169 4.20 7.46 9.22
C VAL A 169 4.76 7.85 7.86
N LYS A 170 4.03 8.67 7.09
CA LYS A 170 4.54 9.19 5.80
C LYS A 170 5.81 10.01 5.98
N GLY A 171 5.90 10.83 7.01
CA GLY A 171 7.10 11.58 7.36
C GLY A 171 8.29 10.67 7.67
N CYS A 172 8.08 9.62 8.47
CA CYS A 172 9.13 8.63 8.78
C CYS A 172 9.60 7.88 7.53
N VAL A 173 8.67 7.48 6.64
CA VAL A 173 9.03 6.83 5.37
C VAL A 173 9.83 7.77 4.47
N PHE A 174 9.47 9.06 4.45
CA PHE A 174 10.19 10.06 3.67
C PHE A 174 11.61 10.28 4.20
N GLU A 175 11.79 10.43 5.53
CA GLU A 175 13.12 10.54 6.15
C GLU A 175 13.97 9.29 5.92
N TRP A 176 13.37 8.10 6.06
CA TRP A 176 14.02 6.84 5.74
C TRP A 176 14.49 6.79 4.28
N ALA A 177 13.68 7.28 3.34
CA ALA A 177 14.04 7.34 1.92
C ALA A 177 15.17 8.34 1.65
N LEU A 178 15.23 9.48 2.36
CA LEU A 178 16.31 10.46 2.26
C LEU A 178 17.65 9.92 2.80
N ASP A 179 17.59 9.01 3.77
CA ASP A 179 18.76 8.35 4.37
C ASP A 179 19.16 7.04 3.66
N ASP A 180 18.71 6.87 2.43
CA ASP A 180 18.94 5.66 1.62
C ASP A 180 18.63 4.35 2.34
N GLY A 181 17.57 4.36 3.17
CA GLY A 181 17.10 3.18 3.89
C GLY A 181 17.95 2.78 5.10
N GLN A 182 18.92 3.59 5.53
CA GLN A 182 19.82 3.25 6.64
C GLN A 182 19.19 3.49 8.02
N MET A 183 18.22 4.39 8.11
CA MET A 183 17.47 4.66 9.34
C MET A 183 16.67 3.43 9.76
N ASP A 184 16.71 3.08 11.06
CA ASP A 184 15.79 2.08 11.60
C ASP A 184 14.36 2.64 11.65
N ILE A 185 13.60 2.33 10.63
CA ILE A 185 12.21 2.84 10.50
C ILE A 185 11.30 2.26 11.57
N ALA A 186 11.56 1.03 12.05
CA ALA A 186 10.74 0.41 13.08
C ALA A 186 10.92 1.10 14.42
N ASP A 187 12.18 1.37 14.82
CA ASP A 187 12.48 2.11 16.04
C ASP A 187 11.92 3.53 16.00
N ALA A 188 12.11 4.25 14.89
CA ALA A 188 11.59 5.60 14.71
C ALA A 188 10.06 5.66 14.83
N LEU A 189 9.36 4.76 14.15
CA LEU A 189 7.89 4.68 14.18
C LEU A 189 7.37 4.29 15.55
N HIS A 190 8.00 3.29 16.19
CA HIS A 190 7.61 2.87 17.53
C HIS A 190 7.70 4.03 18.53
N TRP A 191 8.81 4.76 18.52
CA TRP A 191 9.03 5.91 19.40
C TRP A 191 8.00 7.02 19.15
N ILE A 192 7.80 7.43 17.90
CA ILE A 192 6.93 8.55 17.55
C ILE A 192 5.45 8.23 17.81
N ILE A 193 4.97 7.05 17.37
CA ILE A 193 3.58 6.62 17.59
C ILE A 193 3.30 6.51 19.10
N SER A 194 4.23 5.91 19.85
CA SER A 194 4.10 5.80 21.30
C SER A 194 4.06 7.17 21.97
N SER A 195 4.93 8.10 21.57
CA SER A 195 4.96 9.47 22.10
C SER A 195 3.67 10.22 21.80
N TYR A 196 3.14 10.10 20.58
CA TYR A 196 1.88 10.73 20.17
C TYR A 196 0.70 10.20 20.98
N LEU A 197 0.52 8.88 21.05
CA LEU A 197 -0.63 8.25 21.68
C LEU A 197 -0.59 8.31 23.22
N ASN A 198 0.59 8.30 23.85
CA ASN A 198 0.70 8.45 25.30
C ASN A 198 0.23 9.84 25.79
N ASN A 199 0.31 10.87 24.96
CA ASN A 199 -0.23 12.18 25.27
C ASN A 199 -1.78 12.24 25.15
N MET A 200 -2.39 11.22 24.56
CA MET A 200 -3.84 11.10 24.34
C MET A 200 -4.55 10.16 25.34
N ARG A 201 -3.79 9.64 26.33
CA ARG A 201 -4.31 8.80 27.43
C ARG A 201 -4.92 9.60 28.55
#